data_717d565c343794c6f6f821bf6bac18ce
#
_entry.id   717d565c343794c6f6f821bf6bac18ce
#
_cell.length_a   1.000
_cell.length_b   1.000
_cell.length_c   1.000
_cell.angle_alpha   90.00
_cell.angle_beta   90.00
_cell.angle_gamma   90.00
#
_symmetry.space_group_name_H-M   'P 1'
#
loop_
_entity.id
_entity.type
_entity.pdbx_description
1 polymer ?
#
loop_
_entity_poly.entity_id
_entity_poly.type
_entity_poly.pdbx_seq_one_letter_code
_entity_poly.pdbx_strand_id
1 'polypeptide(L)'
;VYKRQSSLSEPEAELMQQLAGRVLLVQLSGPMSFGAATGLHRRMRGYQDYDVLVLDLSDVPSIDSSATLALEEIIMTSCEAGHTVELVGIRMPVARVFARLGVLDLIRDCDRHPTRLDALRAAAENLGVATLPATDDGEPGRGAVTATSEGR
;
A
#
# COMPACT_ATOMS: atom_id res chain seq x y z
N VAL A 1 -13.30 1.40 9.74
CA VAL A 1 -14.17 0.50 9.00
C VAL A 1 -13.36 -0.22 7.93
N TYR A 2 -13.29 -1.52 8.03
CA TYR A 2 -12.59 -2.40 7.09
C TYR A 2 -13.45 -2.57 5.83
N LYS A 3 -12.96 -2.16 4.67
CA LYS A 3 -13.57 -2.51 3.38
C LYS A 3 -12.81 -3.69 2.77
N ARG A 4 -13.55 -4.74 2.42
CA ARG A 4 -13.03 -5.86 1.63
C ARG A 4 -12.56 -5.40 0.24
N GLN A 5 -11.67 -6.15 -0.38
CA GLN A 5 -11.01 -6.03 -1.70
C GLN A 5 -11.84 -5.52 -2.90
N SER A 6 -13.08 -5.09 -2.73
CA SER A 6 -13.97 -4.68 -3.82
C SER A 6 -13.67 -3.30 -4.45
N SER A 7 -12.62 -2.62 -4.01
CA SER A 7 -12.25 -1.28 -4.50
C SER A 7 -10.85 -1.20 -5.12
N LEU A 8 -10.27 -2.33 -5.51
CA LEU A 8 -8.99 -2.38 -6.21
C LEU A 8 -9.16 -1.95 -7.66
N SER A 9 -8.24 -1.12 -8.17
CA SER A 9 -8.11 -0.88 -9.60
C SER A 9 -7.60 -2.16 -10.30
N GLU A 10 -7.77 -2.24 -11.63
CA GLU A 10 -7.29 -3.40 -12.39
C GLU A 10 -5.81 -3.71 -12.16
N PRO A 11 -4.88 -2.73 -12.24
CA PRO A 11 -3.46 -2.99 -11.98
C PRO A 11 -3.18 -3.42 -10.55
N GLU A 12 -3.92 -2.91 -9.56
CA GLU A 12 -3.81 -3.36 -8.17
C GLU A 12 -4.27 -4.80 -8.00
N ALA A 13 -5.39 -5.18 -8.63
CA ALA A 13 -5.92 -6.53 -8.59
C ALA A 13 -4.98 -7.54 -9.25
N GLU A 14 -4.38 -7.19 -10.38
CA GLU A 14 -3.38 -8.02 -11.06
C GLU A 14 -2.14 -8.26 -10.20
N LEU A 15 -1.61 -7.20 -9.56
CA LEU A 15 -0.48 -7.32 -8.64
C LEU A 15 -0.83 -8.21 -7.44
N MET A 16 -2.01 -8.04 -6.86
CA MET A 16 -2.47 -8.86 -5.73
C MET A 16 -2.56 -10.35 -6.12
N GLN A 17 -2.98 -10.67 -7.34
CA GLN A 17 -2.97 -12.05 -7.85
C GLN A 17 -1.55 -12.59 -8.01
N GLN A 18 -0.63 -11.80 -8.54
CA GLN A 18 0.78 -12.18 -8.70
C GLN A 18 1.48 -12.40 -7.35
N LEU A 19 1.08 -11.65 -6.33
CA LEU A 19 1.62 -11.75 -4.97
C LEU A 19 1.03 -12.94 -4.17
N ALA A 20 0.04 -13.62 -4.71
CA ALA A 20 -0.45 -14.96 -4.30
C ALA A 20 -0.63 -15.13 -2.79
N GLY A 21 -1.26 -14.17 -2.12
CA GLY A 21 -1.55 -14.25 -0.68
C GLY A 21 -0.39 -13.88 0.24
N ARG A 22 0.78 -13.53 -0.31
CA ARG A 22 1.94 -13.07 0.47
C ARG A 22 1.82 -11.64 0.98
N VAL A 23 0.85 -10.87 0.48
CA VAL A 23 0.57 -9.50 0.88
C VAL A 23 -0.81 -9.40 1.53
N LEU A 24 -0.85 -8.86 2.74
CA LEU A 24 -2.09 -8.51 3.42
C LEU A 24 -2.35 -7.01 3.24
N LEU A 25 -3.34 -6.67 2.40
CA LEU A 25 -3.77 -5.30 2.19
C LEU A 25 -4.93 -4.97 3.13
N VAL A 26 -4.72 -3.98 3.99
CA VAL A 26 -5.72 -3.48 4.94
C VAL A 26 -6.04 -2.04 4.62
N GLN A 27 -7.25 -1.79 4.14
CA GLN A 27 -7.76 -0.44 3.90
C GLN A 27 -8.53 0.05 5.14
N LEU A 28 -8.11 1.20 5.66
CA LEU A 28 -8.75 1.88 6.77
C LEU A 28 -9.51 3.09 6.25
N SER A 29 -10.65 3.40 6.84
CA SER A 29 -11.46 4.55 6.44
C SER A 29 -12.19 5.19 7.62
N GLY A 30 -12.37 6.50 7.53
CA GLY A 30 -13.00 7.30 8.56
C GLY A 30 -12.07 7.66 9.72
N PRO A 31 -12.53 8.48 10.67
CA PRO A 31 -11.77 8.83 11.86
C PRO A 31 -11.38 7.58 12.65
N MET A 32 -10.09 7.46 12.97
CA MET A 32 -9.58 6.30 13.69
C MET A 32 -9.57 6.53 15.19
N SER A 33 -10.38 5.73 15.90
CA SER A 33 -10.45 5.70 17.36
C SER A 33 -9.75 4.45 17.91
N PHE A 34 -9.49 4.44 19.20
CA PHE A 34 -8.95 3.27 19.91
C PHE A 34 -9.74 1.98 19.63
N GLY A 35 -11.08 2.06 19.65
CA GLY A 35 -11.93 0.90 19.38
C GLY A 35 -11.76 0.35 17.96
N ALA A 36 -11.59 1.23 16.96
CA ALA A 36 -11.34 0.83 15.57
C ALA A 36 -9.98 0.14 15.43
N ALA A 37 -8.93 0.70 16.04
CA ALA A 37 -7.59 0.14 16.00
C ALA A 37 -7.50 -1.21 16.73
N THR A 38 -8.15 -1.35 17.88
CA THR A 38 -8.23 -2.62 18.63
C THR A 38 -9.00 -3.68 17.85
N GLY A 39 -10.08 -3.30 17.17
CA GLY A 39 -10.83 -4.18 16.28
C GLY A 39 -9.98 -4.69 15.12
N LEU A 40 -9.13 -3.83 14.55
CA LEU A 40 -8.16 -4.21 13.52
C LEU A 40 -7.15 -5.24 14.06
N HIS A 41 -6.52 -4.97 15.21
CA HIS A 41 -5.56 -5.87 15.83
C HIS A 41 -6.16 -7.28 16.04
N ARG A 42 -7.39 -7.35 16.54
CA ARG A 42 -8.09 -8.63 16.74
C ARG A 42 -8.29 -9.40 15.45
N ARG A 43 -8.64 -8.71 14.36
CA ARG A 43 -8.85 -9.33 13.04
C ARG A 43 -7.54 -9.81 12.44
N MET A 44 -6.46 -9.07 12.60
CA MET A 44 -5.16 -9.42 12.05
C MET A 44 -4.57 -10.69 12.66
N ARG A 45 -4.93 -11.02 13.91
CA ARG A 45 -4.51 -12.29 14.56
C ARG A 45 -4.94 -13.54 13.79
N GLY A 46 -5.96 -13.46 12.95
CA GLY A 46 -6.40 -14.55 12.07
C GLY A 46 -5.59 -14.72 10.79
N TYR A 47 -4.69 -13.78 10.48
CA TYR A 47 -3.89 -13.77 9.27
C TYR A 47 -2.41 -13.81 9.66
N GLN A 48 -1.78 -14.95 9.52
CA GLN A 48 -0.36 -15.14 9.87
C GLN A 48 0.52 -15.50 8.66
N ASP A 49 -0.09 -15.87 7.54
CA ASP A 49 0.61 -16.37 6.36
C ASP A 49 0.89 -15.29 5.32
N TYR A 50 1.28 -14.08 5.76
CA TYR A 50 1.69 -13.01 4.87
C TYR A 50 3.14 -12.60 5.16
N ASP A 51 3.82 -12.04 4.15
CA ASP A 51 5.17 -11.50 4.29
C ASP A 51 5.17 -9.97 4.40
N VAL A 52 4.22 -9.32 3.72
CA VAL A 52 4.09 -7.87 3.68
C VAL A 52 2.70 -7.43 4.13
N LEU A 53 2.66 -6.50 5.07
CA LEU A 53 1.44 -5.82 5.51
C LEU A 53 1.38 -4.43 4.85
N VAL A 54 0.35 -4.18 4.06
CA VAL A 54 0.07 -2.86 3.48
C VAL A 54 -1.09 -2.23 4.24
N LEU A 55 -0.83 -1.13 4.94
CA LEU A 55 -1.83 -0.34 5.66
C LEU A 55 -2.19 0.91 4.85
N ASP A 56 -3.36 0.91 4.23
CA ASP A 56 -3.86 2.06 3.48
C ASP A 56 -4.65 3.00 4.38
N LEU A 57 -4.08 4.17 4.61
CA LEU A 57 -4.61 5.25 5.44
C LEU A 57 -5.17 6.43 4.62
N SER A 58 -5.29 6.26 3.29
CA SER A 58 -5.72 7.33 2.38
C SER A 58 -7.07 7.93 2.75
N ASP A 59 -7.97 7.14 3.29
CA ASP A 59 -9.32 7.53 3.70
C ASP A 59 -9.45 7.81 5.21
N VAL A 60 -8.33 7.93 5.93
CA VAL A 60 -8.29 8.28 7.36
C VAL A 60 -8.00 9.75 7.53
N PRO A 61 -9.01 10.60 7.82
CA PRO A 61 -8.84 12.04 7.96
C PRO A 61 -8.20 12.45 9.29
N SER A 62 -8.35 11.63 10.33
CA SER A 62 -7.85 11.90 11.66
C SER A 62 -7.63 10.62 12.45
N ILE A 63 -6.74 10.69 13.43
CA ILE A 63 -6.46 9.60 14.35
C ILE A 63 -6.22 10.19 15.75
N ASP A 64 -6.75 9.55 16.78
CA ASP A 64 -6.43 9.92 18.16
C ASP A 64 -5.14 9.26 18.67
N SER A 65 -4.61 9.74 19.77
CA SER A 65 -3.35 9.23 20.32
C SER A 65 -3.46 7.77 20.75
N SER A 66 -4.60 7.35 21.28
CA SER A 66 -4.80 5.96 21.71
C SER A 66 -4.88 5.01 20.52
N ALA A 67 -5.55 5.42 19.44
CA ALA A 67 -5.56 4.65 18.20
C ALA A 67 -4.16 4.57 17.57
N THR A 68 -3.39 5.65 17.65
CA THR A 68 -2.01 5.68 17.15
C THR A 68 -1.14 4.67 17.90
N LEU A 69 -1.23 4.61 19.22
CA LEU A 69 -0.47 3.63 20.02
C LEU A 69 -0.89 2.20 19.70
N ALA A 70 -2.19 1.94 19.49
CA ALA A 70 -2.67 0.62 19.09
C ALA A 70 -2.18 0.24 17.68
N LEU A 71 -2.10 1.19 16.76
CA LEU A 71 -1.54 0.96 15.43
C LEU A 71 -0.03 0.74 15.46
N GLU A 72 0.68 1.47 16.32
CA GLU A 72 2.10 1.25 16.61
C GLU A 72 2.36 -0.20 17.07
N GLU A 73 1.55 -0.70 17.98
CA GLU A 73 1.65 -2.10 18.47
C GLU A 73 1.46 -3.11 17.33
N ILE A 74 0.51 -2.86 16.42
CA ILE A 74 0.32 -3.69 15.22
C ILE A 74 1.56 -3.69 14.34
N ILE A 75 2.15 -2.52 14.08
CA ILE A 75 3.35 -2.37 13.27
C ILE A 75 4.53 -3.10 13.92
N MET A 76 4.77 -2.86 15.21
CA MET A 76 5.86 -3.49 15.95
C MET A 76 5.72 -5.02 15.95
N THR A 77 4.55 -5.53 16.27
CA THR A 77 4.28 -6.97 16.28
C THR A 77 4.52 -7.61 14.92
N SER A 78 4.11 -6.92 13.85
CA SER A 78 4.36 -7.39 12.47
C SER A 78 5.85 -7.41 12.15
N CYS A 79 6.58 -6.36 12.48
CA CYS A 79 8.03 -6.29 12.25
C CYS A 79 8.80 -7.35 13.06
N GLU A 80 8.42 -7.59 14.33
CA GLU A 80 9.01 -8.61 15.19
C GLU A 80 8.75 -10.03 14.66
N ALA A 81 7.62 -10.24 14.00
CA ALA A 81 7.30 -11.49 13.31
C ALA A 81 8.06 -11.68 11.98
N GLY A 82 8.85 -10.69 11.57
CA GLY A 82 9.62 -10.71 10.33
C GLY A 82 8.86 -10.23 9.09
N HIS A 83 7.68 -9.63 9.28
CA HIS A 83 6.92 -9.04 8.17
C HIS A 83 7.42 -7.63 7.83
N THR A 84 7.33 -7.25 6.57
CA THR A 84 7.50 -5.86 6.15
C THR A 84 6.19 -5.11 6.27
N VAL A 85 6.23 -3.85 6.71
CA VAL A 85 5.05 -3.00 6.82
C VAL A 85 5.19 -1.82 5.87
N GLU A 86 4.20 -1.63 5.01
CA GLU A 86 4.11 -0.53 4.04
C GLU A 86 2.93 0.38 4.43
N LEU A 87 3.16 1.68 4.55
CA LEU A 87 2.11 2.67 4.81
C LEU A 87 1.73 3.41 3.54
N VAL A 88 0.43 3.58 3.30
CA VAL A 88 -0.10 4.24 2.12
C VAL A 88 -0.95 5.44 2.50
N GLY A 89 -0.73 6.55 1.79
CA GLY A 89 -1.64 7.68 1.75
C GLY A 89 -1.80 8.42 3.08
N ILE A 90 -0.76 8.52 3.90
CA ILE A 90 -0.81 9.21 5.18
C ILE A 90 -1.10 10.70 4.95
N ARG A 91 -2.27 11.17 5.41
CA ARG A 91 -2.63 12.58 5.37
C ARG A 91 -1.92 13.40 6.44
N MET A 92 -1.73 14.70 6.21
CA MET A 92 -1.00 15.59 7.14
C MET A 92 -1.49 15.56 8.59
N PRO A 93 -2.81 15.55 8.92
CA PRO A 93 -3.24 15.45 10.31
C PRO A 93 -2.79 14.16 10.99
N VAL A 94 -2.82 13.04 10.28
CA VAL A 94 -2.35 11.73 10.76
C VAL A 94 -0.83 11.72 10.86
N ALA A 95 -0.12 12.22 9.85
CA ALA A 95 1.34 12.31 9.85
C ALA A 95 1.88 13.11 11.05
N ARG A 96 1.21 14.19 11.44
CA ARG A 96 1.59 15.00 12.62
C ARG A 96 1.48 14.21 13.92
N VAL A 97 0.43 13.42 14.07
CA VAL A 97 0.25 12.59 15.27
C VAL A 97 1.30 11.48 15.29
N PHE A 98 1.54 10.83 14.17
CA PHE A 98 2.56 9.79 14.02
C PHE A 98 3.97 10.33 14.32
N ALA A 99 4.33 11.50 13.78
CA ALA A 99 5.61 12.14 14.05
C ALA A 99 5.78 12.47 15.54
N ARG A 100 4.75 13.02 16.16
CA ARG A 100 4.77 13.39 17.59
C ARG A 100 4.94 12.19 18.50
N LEU A 101 4.38 11.04 18.15
CA LEU A 101 4.44 9.79 18.93
C LEU A 101 5.55 8.84 18.49
N GLY A 102 6.37 9.24 17.51
CA GLY A 102 7.52 8.44 17.06
C GLY A 102 7.16 7.23 16.19
N VAL A 103 5.93 7.10 15.72
CA VAL A 103 5.51 5.94 14.89
C VAL A 103 6.24 5.93 13.55
N LEU A 104 6.53 7.09 12.98
CA LEU A 104 7.26 7.17 11.71
C LEU A 104 8.69 6.67 11.80
N ASP A 105 9.29 6.67 12.99
CA ASP A 105 10.65 6.17 13.21
C ASP A 105 10.74 4.63 13.11
N LEU A 106 9.61 3.94 13.26
CA LEU A 106 9.51 2.50 13.09
C LEU A 106 9.50 2.06 11.63
N ILE A 107 9.18 2.99 10.72
CA ILE A 107 9.00 2.72 9.30
C ILE A 107 10.01 3.54 8.52
N ARG A 108 10.81 2.87 7.71
CA ARG A 108 11.77 3.53 6.82
C ARG A 108 11.04 4.40 5.80
N ASP A 109 11.71 5.42 5.28
CA ASP A 109 11.12 6.30 4.27
C ASP A 109 10.70 5.55 3.00
N CYS A 110 11.40 4.48 2.67
CA CYS A 110 11.06 3.61 1.53
C CYS A 110 9.81 2.75 1.73
N ASP A 111 9.33 2.60 2.97
CA ASP A 111 8.15 1.82 3.31
C ASP A 111 6.89 2.72 3.45
N ARG A 112 6.97 3.96 2.95
CA ARG A 112 5.87 4.92 2.89
C ARG A 112 5.58 5.32 1.45
N HIS A 113 4.34 5.16 1.04
CA HIS A 113 3.93 5.34 -0.36
C HIS A 113 2.73 6.28 -0.50
N PRO A 114 2.67 7.07 -1.58
CA PRO A 114 1.51 7.92 -1.84
C PRO A 114 0.28 7.13 -2.27
N THR A 115 0.47 6.01 -2.96
CA THR A 115 -0.62 5.18 -3.50
C THR A 115 -0.47 3.70 -3.14
N ARG A 116 -1.60 2.97 -3.18
CA ARG A 116 -1.58 1.51 -3.00
C ARG A 116 -0.77 0.80 -4.08
N LEU A 117 -0.85 1.29 -5.31
CA LEU A 117 -0.11 0.70 -6.42
C LEU A 117 1.40 0.78 -6.18
N ASP A 118 1.90 1.91 -5.68
CA ASP A 118 3.32 2.06 -5.35
C ASP A 118 3.74 1.10 -4.24
N ALA A 119 2.92 0.96 -3.20
CA ALA A 119 3.17 0.01 -2.11
C ALA A 119 3.16 -1.45 -2.58
N LEU A 120 2.22 -1.82 -3.44
CA LEU A 120 2.16 -3.17 -4.00
C LEU A 120 3.34 -3.47 -4.92
N ARG A 121 3.82 -2.49 -5.69
CA ARG A 121 5.05 -2.63 -6.50
C ARG A 121 6.27 -2.81 -5.61
N ALA A 122 6.40 -2.01 -4.57
CA ALA A 122 7.48 -2.15 -3.59
C ALA A 122 7.44 -3.51 -2.90
N ALA A 123 6.26 -3.98 -2.51
CA ALA A 123 6.08 -5.32 -1.95
C ALA A 123 6.51 -6.43 -2.93
N ALA A 124 6.17 -6.30 -4.21
CA ALA A 124 6.58 -7.25 -5.24
C ALA A 124 8.11 -7.28 -5.41
N GLU A 125 8.75 -6.13 -5.41
CA GLU A 125 10.22 -6.02 -5.46
C GLU A 125 10.87 -6.67 -4.23
N ASN A 126 10.36 -6.39 -3.03
CA ASN A 126 10.86 -6.98 -1.78
C ASN A 126 10.71 -8.50 -1.76
N LEU A 127 9.67 -9.03 -2.38
CA LEU A 127 9.39 -10.47 -2.48
C LEU A 127 10.08 -11.15 -3.66
N GLY A 128 10.77 -10.38 -4.52
CA GLY A 128 11.44 -10.91 -5.72
C GLY A 128 10.45 -11.43 -6.78
N VAL A 129 9.22 -10.94 -6.78
CA VAL A 129 8.21 -11.28 -7.78
C VAL A 129 8.42 -10.39 -9.00
N ALA A 130 8.65 -11.00 -10.17
CA ALA A 130 8.74 -10.27 -11.43
C ALA A 130 7.36 -9.69 -11.77
N THR A 131 7.20 -8.39 -11.62
CA THR A 131 6.03 -7.69 -12.13
C THR A 131 6.17 -7.51 -13.63
N LEU A 132 5.16 -7.93 -14.38
CA LEU A 132 5.07 -7.53 -15.78
C LEU A 132 5.01 -6.01 -15.84
N PRO A 133 5.82 -5.35 -16.69
CA PRO A 133 5.70 -3.93 -16.88
C PRO A 133 4.24 -3.64 -17.28
N ALA A 134 3.65 -2.61 -16.66
CA ALA A 134 2.37 -2.11 -17.13
C ALA A 134 2.48 -1.93 -18.63
N THR A 135 1.63 -2.58 -19.39
CA THR A 135 1.50 -2.30 -20.82
C THR A 135 1.19 -0.82 -20.91
N ASP A 136 2.19 -0.07 -21.32
CA ASP A 136 2.03 1.29 -21.78
C ASP A 136 1.13 1.17 -23.01
N ASP A 137 -0.18 1.33 -22.80
CA ASP A 137 -1.16 1.35 -23.87
C ASP A 137 -0.90 2.60 -24.72
N GLY A 138 0.04 2.36 -25.56
CA GLY A 138 0.48 2.93 -26.75
C GLY A 138 -0.11 4.23 -27.17
N GLU A 139 0.72 5.12 -27.44
CA GLU A 139 0.46 6.06 -28.53
C GLU A 139 0.31 5.29 -29.84
N PRO A 140 -0.79 5.51 -30.58
CA PRO A 140 -0.88 5.01 -31.94
C PRO A 140 0.16 5.76 -32.79
N GLY A 141 1.04 5.00 -33.38
CA GLY A 141 2.11 5.45 -34.21
C GLY A 141 1.70 6.54 -35.18
N ARG A 142 2.42 7.65 -35.18
CA ARG A 142 2.42 8.61 -36.25
C ARG A 142 3.07 7.99 -37.46
N GLY A 143 2.26 7.98 -38.49
CA GLY A 143 2.47 7.47 -39.78
C GLY A 143 3.83 7.67 -40.42
N ALA A 144 4.21 6.63 -41.09
CA ALA A 144 5.26 6.60 -42.06
C ALA A 144 5.08 7.74 -43.08
N VAL A 145 6.04 8.62 -43.13
CA VAL A 145 6.18 9.54 -44.25
C VAL A 145 6.80 8.75 -45.39
N THR A 146 6.01 8.41 -46.38
CA THR A 146 6.51 7.91 -47.64
C THR A 146 7.18 9.07 -48.39
N ALA A 147 8.48 9.04 -48.42
CA ALA A 147 9.22 9.86 -49.37
C ALA A 147 9.15 9.18 -50.74
N THR A 148 8.37 9.76 -51.65
CA THR A 148 8.40 9.39 -53.03
C THR A 148 9.56 10.13 -53.68
N SER A 149 10.57 9.41 -54.03
CA SER A 149 11.63 9.87 -54.90
C SER A 149 11.14 9.64 -56.35
N GLU A 150 10.77 10.69 -57.03
CA GLU A 150 10.73 10.67 -58.51
C GLU A 150 12.00 11.27 -59.04
N GLY A 151 12.64 10.45 -59.85
CA GLY A 151 13.84 10.76 -60.53
C GLY A 151 13.68 11.65 -61.78
N ARG A 152 14.72 12.29 -62.04
CA ARG A 152 15.32 12.42 -63.36
C ARG A 152 16.72 12.97 -63.25
#